data_372d5e8f42268787372c86c762ac48a7
#
_entry.id   372d5e8f42268787372c86c762ac48a7
#
_cell.length_a   1.000
_cell.length_b   1.000
_cell.length_c   1.000
_cell.angle_alpha   90.00
_cell.angle_beta   90.00
_cell.angle_gamma   90.00
#
_symmetry.space_group_name_H-M   'P 1'
#
loop_
_entity.id
_entity.type
_entity.pdbx_description
1 polymer ?
#
loop_
_entity_poly.entity_id
_entity_poly.type
_entity_poly.pdbx_seq_one_letter_code
_entity_poly.pdbx_strand_id
1 'polypeptide(L)'
;VVRLILRRIAGWAAMIVVATNATYFLAVAFLDPRSNYRDTRPVPSEIHIDQALAPYNLDPRVPVLERWWHWLSDIVLHFDWGRSPTGGSVNAEVGYRVFTSAELVLLATVLSVVIGVGLGVVSALHQYRPADRILQSVSVILYNVPTVVAALFLVFGAIRLNDAVGRRIFFVTGSSSPDVTGFWATLGDTLAHLLLPTICLTVLGYVGYHLTQRSLLLDTINADFVRTARATGLTRAQAVRRHALRASLIPTATSVAFSGSSRTRV
;
A
#
# COMPACT_ATOMS: atom_id res chain seq x y z
N VAL A 1 9.49 -25.31 -15.68
CA VAL A 1 8.67 -24.13 -15.29
C VAL A 1 7.78 -24.46 -14.09
N VAL A 2 6.93 -25.52 -14.17
CA VAL A 2 5.99 -25.90 -13.09
C VAL A 2 6.73 -26.19 -11.77
N ARG A 3 7.83 -26.96 -11.78
CA ARG A 3 8.64 -27.25 -10.59
C ARG A 3 9.22 -25.98 -9.93
N LEU A 4 9.61 -25.00 -10.74
CA LEU A 4 10.10 -23.71 -10.23
C LEU A 4 8.99 -22.91 -9.57
N ILE A 5 7.81 -22.88 -10.17
CA ILE A 5 6.63 -22.20 -9.61
C ILE A 5 6.23 -22.84 -8.30
N LEU A 6 6.09 -24.16 -8.27
CA LEU A 6 5.74 -24.91 -7.05
C LEU A 6 6.75 -24.68 -5.92
N ARG A 7 8.07 -24.70 -6.24
CA ARG A 7 9.11 -24.41 -5.24
C ARG A 7 9.01 -22.98 -4.69
N ARG A 8 8.68 -22.00 -5.52
CA ARG A 8 8.46 -20.61 -5.06
C ARG A 8 7.22 -20.49 -4.19
N ILE A 9 6.10 -21.08 -4.62
CA ILE A 9 4.85 -21.08 -3.84
C ILE A 9 5.08 -21.77 -2.48
N ALA A 10 5.73 -22.94 -2.46
CA ALA A 10 6.06 -23.63 -1.23
C ALA A 10 6.97 -22.80 -0.31
N GLY A 11 7.96 -22.10 -0.87
CA GLY A 11 8.82 -21.20 -0.10
C GLY A 11 8.05 -20.04 0.52
N TRP A 12 7.13 -19.42 -0.21
CA TRP A 12 6.30 -18.35 0.31
C TRP A 12 5.30 -18.85 1.36
N ALA A 13 4.68 -20.00 1.12
CA ALA A 13 3.80 -20.64 2.09
C ALA A 13 4.54 -20.96 3.39
N ALA A 14 5.73 -21.55 3.30
CA ALA A 14 6.56 -21.83 4.48
C ALA A 14 6.92 -20.54 5.24
N MET A 15 7.29 -19.45 4.54
CA MET A 15 7.61 -18.18 5.16
C MET A 15 6.38 -17.57 5.85
N ILE A 16 5.20 -17.64 5.24
CA ILE A 16 3.94 -17.17 5.84
C ILE A 16 3.65 -17.96 7.12
N VAL A 17 3.74 -19.30 7.07
CA VAL A 17 3.53 -20.15 8.25
C VAL A 17 4.48 -19.78 9.37
N VAL A 18 5.79 -19.66 9.10
CA VAL A 18 6.78 -19.29 10.10
C VAL A 18 6.50 -17.89 10.66
N ALA A 19 6.25 -16.91 9.82
CA ALA A 19 5.97 -15.54 10.25
C ALA A 19 4.69 -15.47 11.11
N THR A 20 3.63 -16.15 10.72
CA THR A 20 2.35 -16.16 11.45
C THR A 20 2.51 -16.78 12.84
N ASN A 21 3.22 -17.93 12.92
CA ASN A 21 3.49 -18.55 14.22
C ASN A 21 4.43 -17.70 15.09
N ALA A 22 5.48 -17.14 14.53
CA ALA A 22 6.37 -16.22 15.26
C ALA A 22 5.59 -15.02 15.81
N THR A 23 4.70 -14.43 15.01
CA THR A 23 3.84 -13.31 15.44
C THR A 23 2.90 -13.73 16.57
N TYR A 24 2.34 -14.94 16.53
CA TYR A 24 1.51 -15.46 17.63
C TYR A 24 2.29 -15.49 18.95
N PHE A 25 3.48 -16.12 18.96
CA PHE A 25 4.29 -16.21 20.18
C PHE A 25 4.80 -14.85 20.66
N LEU A 26 5.16 -13.95 19.74
CA LEU A 26 5.51 -12.58 20.10
C LEU A 26 4.31 -11.84 20.70
N ALA A 27 3.13 -11.98 20.13
CA ALA A 27 1.91 -11.38 20.68
C ALA A 27 1.63 -11.89 22.10
N VAL A 28 1.70 -13.20 22.33
CA VAL A 28 1.51 -13.77 23.65
C VAL A 28 2.57 -13.32 24.66
N ALA A 29 3.81 -13.10 24.21
CA ALA A 29 4.91 -12.69 25.09
C ALA A 29 4.84 -11.20 25.49
N PHE A 30 4.36 -10.33 24.60
CA PHE A 30 4.44 -8.88 24.78
C PHE A 30 3.08 -8.18 24.94
N LEU A 31 1.97 -8.81 24.55
CA LEU A 31 0.63 -8.23 24.67
C LEU A 31 -0.12 -8.85 25.84
N ASP A 32 -0.63 -8.00 26.73
CA ASP A 32 -1.49 -8.41 27.82
C ASP A 32 -2.97 -8.18 27.43
N PRO A 33 -3.74 -9.25 27.13
CA PRO A 33 -5.13 -9.11 26.73
C PRO A 33 -6.02 -8.55 27.85
N ARG A 34 -5.59 -8.63 29.12
CA ARG A 34 -6.29 -8.04 30.28
C ARG A 34 -6.29 -6.52 30.23
N SER A 35 -5.33 -5.88 29.51
CA SER A 35 -5.22 -4.43 29.39
C SER A 35 -6.51 -3.78 28.86
N ASN A 36 -7.25 -4.47 27.99
CA ASN A 36 -8.51 -3.99 27.43
C ASN A 36 -9.62 -3.79 28.48
N TYR A 37 -9.49 -4.40 29.65
CA TYR A 37 -10.47 -4.33 30.74
C TYR A 37 -10.07 -3.38 31.87
N ARG A 38 -8.84 -2.85 31.86
CA ARG A 38 -8.32 -1.96 32.93
C ARG A 38 -8.98 -0.58 32.96
N ASP A 39 -9.49 -0.13 31.82
CA ASP A 39 -10.14 1.18 31.67
C ASP A 39 -11.64 1.14 31.98
N THR A 40 -12.22 -0.07 32.23
CA THR A 40 -13.63 -0.22 32.61
C THR A 40 -13.84 0.16 34.09
N ARG A 41 -14.94 0.85 34.40
CA ARG A 41 -15.28 1.23 35.78
C ARG A 41 -16.66 0.72 36.16
N PRO A 42 -16.81 -0.05 37.24
CA PRO A 42 -15.73 -0.54 38.13
C PRO A 42 -14.83 -1.55 37.45
N VAL A 43 -13.54 -1.60 37.83
CA VAL A 43 -12.57 -2.57 37.27
C VAL A 43 -13.01 -3.99 37.68
N PRO A 44 -13.27 -4.90 36.76
CA PRO A 44 -13.64 -6.28 37.08
C PRO A 44 -12.50 -7.00 37.84
N SER A 45 -12.83 -8.00 38.63
CA SER A 45 -11.82 -8.84 39.26
C SER A 45 -11.04 -9.63 38.19
N GLU A 46 -9.77 -9.96 38.44
CA GLU A 46 -8.95 -10.75 37.50
C GLU A 46 -9.61 -12.05 37.05
N ILE A 47 -10.31 -12.73 37.98
CA ILE A 47 -11.03 -13.97 37.68
C ILE A 47 -12.14 -13.73 36.66
N HIS A 48 -12.88 -12.64 36.76
CA HIS A 48 -13.91 -12.29 35.79
C HIS A 48 -13.32 -11.91 34.43
N ILE A 49 -12.17 -11.22 34.41
CA ILE A 49 -11.46 -10.88 33.18
C ILE A 49 -11.00 -12.16 32.48
N ASP A 50 -10.39 -13.11 33.22
CA ASP A 50 -9.93 -14.38 32.65
C ASP A 50 -11.09 -15.20 32.09
N GLN A 51 -12.23 -15.25 32.80
CA GLN A 51 -13.45 -15.90 32.33
C GLN A 51 -14.00 -15.21 31.06
N ALA A 52 -13.94 -13.90 30.98
CA ALA A 52 -14.35 -13.15 29.80
C ALA A 52 -13.41 -13.36 28.59
N LEU A 53 -12.13 -13.69 28.83
CA LEU A 53 -11.13 -13.99 27.79
C LEU A 53 -11.16 -15.45 27.32
N ALA A 54 -11.73 -16.37 28.09
CA ALA A 54 -11.77 -17.79 27.76
C ALA A 54 -12.44 -18.11 26.41
N PRO A 55 -13.59 -17.49 26.03
CA PRO A 55 -14.23 -17.72 24.72
C PRO A 55 -13.39 -17.30 23.53
N TYR A 56 -12.37 -16.45 23.73
CA TYR A 56 -11.47 -15.93 22.71
C TYR A 56 -10.15 -16.69 22.63
N ASN A 57 -10.00 -17.81 23.37
CA ASN A 57 -8.75 -18.56 23.49
C ASN A 57 -7.59 -17.71 24.07
N LEU A 58 -7.90 -16.74 24.93
CA LEU A 58 -6.96 -15.80 25.53
C LEU A 58 -6.84 -15.97 27.06
N ASP A 59 -7.42 -17.01 27.65
CA ASP A 59 -7.33 -17.27 29.10
C ASP A 59 -5.87 -17.56 29.51
N PRO A 60 -5.24 -16.70 30.34
CA PRO A 60 -3.84 -16.88 30.74
C PRO A 60 -3.58 -18.15 31.57
N ARG A 61 -4.64 -18.76 32.14
CA ARG A 61 -4.54 -20.00 32.93
C ARG A 61 -4.32 -21.22 32.06
N VAL A 62 -4.68 -21.15 30.77
CA VAL A 62 -4.45 -22.25 29.81
C VAL A 62 -3.01 -22.15 29.28
N PRO A 63 -2.26 -23.26 29.22
CA PRO A 63 -0.90 -23.26 28.68
C PRO A 63 -0.83 -22.67 27.26
N VAL A 64 0.22 -21.89 27.00
CA VAL A 64 0.39 -21.18 25.71
C VAL A 64 0.39 -22.17 24.52
N LEU A 65 1.03 -23.33 24.68
CA LEU A 65 1.08 -24.35 23.60
C LEU A 65 -0.28 -24.93 23.28
N GLU A 66 -1.14 -25.11 24.28
CA GLU A 66 -2.51 -25.60 24.10
C GLU A 66 -3.35 -24.53 23.36
N ARG A 67 -3.28 -23.29 23.79
CA ARG A 67 -3.95 -22.18 23.11
C ARG A 67 -3.47 -22.02 21.67
N TRP A 68 -2.15 -22.14 21.44
CA TRP A 68 -1.57 -22.10 20.11
C TRP A 68 -2.08 -23.25 19.23
N TRP A 69 -2.16 -24.46 19.77
CA TRP A 69 -2.64 -25.61 19.01
C TRP A 69 -4.12 -25.47 18.61
N HIS A 70 -4.97 -25.01 19.53
CA HIS A 70 -6.37 -24.71 19.23
C HIS A 70 -6.49 -23.66 18.13
N TRP A 71 -5.80 -22.55 18.28
CA TRP A 71 -5.78 -21.48 17.27
C TRP A 71 -5.27 -21.96 15.90
N LEU A 72 -4.19 -22.75 15.86
CA LEU A 72 -3.65 -23.28 14.61
C LEU A 72 -4.59 -24.29 13.96
N SER A 73 -5.20 -25.17 14.74
CA SER A 73 -6.16 -26.16 14.24
C SER A 73 -7.42 -25.50 13.67
N ASP A 74 -7.93 -24.45 14.31
CA ASP A 74 -9.09 -23.71 13.83
C ASP A 74 -8.80 -23.00 12.51
N ILE A 75 -7.62 -22.42 12.35
CA ILE A 75 -7.19 -21.81 11.07
C ILE A 75 -7.08 -22.88 9.98
N VAL A 76 -6.40 -23.99 10.25
CA VAL A 76 -6.09 -25.01 9.22
C VAL A 76 -7.32 -25.81 8.81
N LEU A 77 -8.18 -26.17 9.77
CA LEU A 77 -9.33 -27.03 9.54
C LEU A 77 -10.60 -26.28 9.18
N HIS A 78 -10.81 -25.10 9.76
CA HIS A 78 -12.06 -24.34 9.65
C HIS A 78 -11.88 -22.97 9.00
N PHE A 79 -10.63 -22.55 8.70
CA PHE A 79 -10.30 -21.19 8.26
C PHE A 79 -10.84 -20.12 9.22
N ASP A 80 -10.86 -20.42 10.52
CA ASP A 80 -11.31 -19.52 11.57
C ASP A 80 -10.11 -18.93 12.33
N TRP A 81 -9.92 -17.62 12.20
CA TRP A 81 -8.87 -16.86 12.88
C TRP A 81 -9.28 -16.44 14.30
N GLY A 82 -10.50 -16.78 14.70
CA GLY A 82 -11.05 -16.49 16.01
C GLY A 82 -11.82 -15.15 16.07
N ARG A 83 -12.07 -14.72 17.31
CA ARG A 83 -12.78 -13.49 17.62
C ARG A 83 -11.92 -12.55 18.43
N SER A 84 -12.09 -11.24 18.19
CA SER A 84 -11.48 -10.20 19.00
C SER A 84 -12.22 -10.07 20.35
N PRO A 85 -11.54 -9.80 21.46
CA PRO A 85 -12.18 -9.43 22.73
C PRO A 85 -13.15 -8.24 22.64
N THR A 86 -13.03 -7.42 21.59
CA THR A 86 -13.95 -6.34 21.27
C THR A 86 -15.22 -6.81 20.55
N GLY A 87 -15.40 -8.10 20.33
CA GLY A 87 -16.62 -8.75 19.83
C GLY A 87 -16.68 -9.01 18.32
N GLY A 88 -15.71 -8.56 17.53
CA GLY A 88 -15.67 -8.76 16.08
C GLY A 88 -15.06 -10.09 15.67
N SER A 89 -15.49 -10.63 14.49
CA SER A 89 -14.79 -11.74 13.83
C SER A 89 -13.47 -11.26 13.24
N VAL A 90 -12.37 -11.92 13.57
CA VAL A 90 -11.03 -11.60 13.02
C VAL A 90 -11.01 -11.79 11.50
N ASN A 91 -11.70 -12.83 10.98
CA ASN A 91 -11.82 -13.07 9.55
C ASN A 91 -12.46 -11.88 8.80
N ALA A 92 -13.57 -11.37 9.33
CA ALA A 92 -14.27 -10.23 8.73
C ALA A 92 -13.42 -8.96 8.78
N GLU A 93 -12.79 -8.69 9.92
CA GLU A 93 -11.94 -7.52 10.12
C GLU A 93 -10.69 -7.56 9.23
N VAL A 94 -9.98 -8.69 9.20
CA VAL A 94 -8.80 -8.85 8.33
C VAL A 94 -9.21 -8.79 6.86
N GLY A 95 -10.28 -9.47 6.46
CA GLY A 95 -10.81 -9.40 5.10
C GLY A 95 -11.09 -7.96 4.67
N TYR A 96 -11.84 -7.23 5.49
CA TYR A 96 -12.16 -5.83 5.23
C TYR A 96 -10.91 -4.96 5.08
N ARG A 97 -9.94 -5.08 6.01
CA ARG A 97 -8.69 -4.30 5.98
C ARG A 97 -7.83 -4.65 4.77
N VAL A 98 -7.75 -5.94 4.39
CA VAL A 98 -6.99 -6.38 3.21
C VAL A 98 -7.59 -5.80 1.93
N PHE A 99 -8.91 -5.86 1.76
CA PHE A 99 -9.57 -5.29 0.58
C PHE A 99 -9.41 -3.78 0.51
N THR A 100 -9.69 -3.06 1.58
CA THR A 100 -9.52 -1.60 1.63
C THR A 100 -8.08 -1.16 1.35
N SER A 101 -7.10 -1.89 1.92
CA SER A 101 -5.68 -1.61 1.66
C SER A 101 -5.29 -1.94 0.22
N ALA A 102 -5.82 -3.03 -0.36
CA ALA A 102 -5.55 -3.41 -1.74
C ALA A 102 -6.10 -2.38 -2.73
N GLU A 103 -7.32 -1.90 -2.53
CA GLU A 103 -7.94 -0.84 -3.33
C GLU A 103 -7.10 0.44 -3.29
N LEU A 104 -6.70 0.88 -2.11
CA LEU A 104 -5.87 2.06 -1.91
C LEU A 104 -4.52 1.93 -2.63
N VAL A 105 -3.81 0.82 -2.39
CA VAL A 105 -2.47 0.59 -2.96
C VAL A 105 -2.53 0.46 -4.47
N LEU A 106 -3.54 -0.25 -5.01
CA LEU A 106 -3.72 -0.43 -6.44
C LEU A 106 -3.95 0.95 -7.11
N LEU A 107 -4.91 1.72 -6.60
CA LEU A 107 -5.26 3.02 -7.15
C LEU A 107 -4.07 3.99 -7.11
N ALA A 108 -3.42 4.09 -5.95
CA ALA A 108 -2.24 4.95 -5.78
C ALA A 108 -1.07 4.51 -6.67
N THR A 109 -0.84 3.20 -6.83
CA THR A 109 0.23 2.68 -7.70
C THR A 109 -0.04 3.00 -9.17
N VAL A 110 -1.27 2.75 -9.65
CA VAL A 110 -1.64 3.08 -11.04
C VAL A 110 -1.46 4.56 -11.33
N LEU A 111 -1.95 5.42 -10.44
CA LEU A 111 -1.78 6.87 -10.59
C LEU A 111 -0.31 7.29 -10.51
N SER A 112 0.48 6.73 -9.60
CA SER A 112 1.91 6.99 -9.47
C SER A 112 2.68 6.61 -10.74
N VAL A 113 2.36 5.46 -11.32
CA VAL A 113 2.98 5.01 -12.58
C VAL A 113 2.60 5.94 -13.73
N VAL A 114 1.33 6.23 -13.91
CA VAL A 114 0.86 7.08 -15.02
C VAL A 114 1.46 8.48 -14.93
N ILE A 115 1.39 9.11 -13.76
CA ILE A 115 1.93 10.45 -13.53
C ILE A 115 3.46 10.43 -13.61
N GLY A 116 4.13 9.49 -12.94
CA GLY A 116 5.58 9.40 -12.91
C GLY A 116 6.18 9.15 -14.28
N VAL A 117 5.65 8.19 -15.03
CA VAL A 117 6.09 7.90 -16.40
C VAL A 117 5.81 9.11 -17.30
N GLY A 118 4.63 9.68 -17.23
CA GLY A 118 4.28 10.88 -18.02
C GLY A 118 5.22 12.05 -17.75
N LEU A 119 5.46 12.40 -16.49
CA LEU A 119 6.40 13.45 -16.11
C LEU A 119 7.84 13.10 -16.49
N GLY A 120 8.25 11.84 -16.38
CA GLY A 120 9.57 11.36 -16.80
C GLY A 120 9.81 11.56 -18.29
N VAL A 121 8.80 11.28 -19.11
CA VAL A 121 8.86 11.52 -20.56
C VAL A 121 8.96 13.02 -20.86
N VAL A 122 8.11 13.85 -20.23
CA VAL A 122 8.15 15.30 -20.42
C VAL A 122 9.51 15.87 -20.00
N SER A 123 10.04 15.44 -18.86
CA SER A 123 11.33 15.86 -18.33
C SER A 123 12.49 15.47 -19.29
N ALA A 124 12.50 14.24 -19.81
CA ALA A 124 13.53 13.80 -20.75
C ALA A 124 13.47 14.54 -22.09
N LEU A 125 12.27 14.82 -22.62
CA LEU A 125 12.11 15.57 -23.86
C LEU A 125 12.54 17.03 -23.75
N HIS A 126 12.48 17.60 -22.55
CA HIS A 126 12.84 18.98 -22.27
C HIS A 126 14.13 19.09 -21.43
N GLN A 127 15.05 18.12 -21.60
CA GLN A 127 16.31 18.04 -20.86
C GLN A 127 17.01 19.40 -20.76
N TYR A 128 17.43 19.76 -19.54
CA TYR A 128 18.08 21.02 -19.16
C TYR A 128 17.23 22.30 -19.30
N ARG A 129 16.00 22.21 -19.76
CA ARG A 129 15.06 23.35 -19.78
C ARG A 129 14.46 23.60 -18.40
N PRO A 130 13.88 24.79 -18.15
CA PRO A 130 13.29 25.12 -16.85
C PRO A 130 12.27 24.08 -16.36
N ALA A 131 11.43 23.55 -17.25
CA ALA A 131 10.46 22.50 -16.92
C ALA A 131 11.14 21.24 -16.36
N ASP A 132 12.21 20.76 -16.98
CA ASP A 132 12.97 19.60 -16.49
C ASP A 132 13.60 19.88 -15.12
N ARG A 133 14.20 21.07 -14.95
CA ARG A 133 14.81 21.46 -13.68
C ARG A 133 13.80 21.51 -12.54
N ILE A 134 12.64 22.13 -12.78
CA ILE A 134 11.56 22.22 -11.78
C ILE A 134 11.06 20.83 -11.41
N LEU A 135 10.72 20.00 -12.41
CA LEU A 135 10.21 18.64 -12.17
C LEU A 135 11.22 17.79 -11.39
N GLN A 136 12.51 17.85 -11.73
CA GLN A 136 13.54 17.13 -10.99
C GLN A 136 13.70 17.67 -9.56
N SER A 137 13.78 19.00 -9.38
CA SER A 137 13.93 19.59 -8.05
C SER A 137 12.77 19.23 -7.13
N VAL A 138 11.53 19.32 -7.62
CA VAL A 138 10.33 18.91 -6.87
C VAL A 138 10.40 17.43 -6.52
N SER A 139 10.76 16.58 -7.49
CA SER A 139 10.86 15.15 -7.24
C SER A 139 11.94 14.80 -6.22
N VAL A 140 13.11 15.43 -6.29
CA VAL A 140 14.20 15.20 -5.33
C VAL A 140 13.80 15.67 -3.93
N ILE A 141 13.12 16.80 -3.81
CA ILE A 141 12.59 17.29 -2.53
C ILE A 141 11.59 16.26 -1.96
N LEU A 142 10.60 15.86 -2.73
CA LEU A 142 9.58 14.90 -2.30
C LEU A 142 10.16 13.52 -1.97
N TYR A 143 11.21 13.09 -2.66
CA TYR A 143 11.90 11.83 -2.39
C TYR A 143 12.47 11.75 -0.97
N ASN A 144 12.89 12.89 -0.42
CA ASN A 144 13.48 12.99 0.91
C ASN A 144 12.47 13.28 2.03
N VAL A 145 11.18 13.50 1.68
CA VAL A 145 10.15 13.74 2.70
C VAL A 145 9.68 12.40 3.28
N PRO A 146 9.79 12.19 4.61
CA PRO A 146 9.21 11.01 5.24
C PRO A 146 7.70 10.93 5.01
N THR A 147 7.21 9.73 4.65
CA THR A 147 5.78 9.53 4.31
C THR A 147 4.83 10.01 5.41
N VAL A 148 5.19 9.78 6.68
CA VAL A 148 4.38 10.23 7.82
C VAL A 148 4.24 11.75 7.86
N VAL A 149 5.35 12.46 7.60
CA VAL A 149 5.36 13.94 7.58
C VAL A 149 4.49 14.46 6.46
N ALA A 150 4.62 13.90 5.25
CA ALA A 150 3.78 14.27 4.11
C ALA A 150 2.29 14.02 4.39
N ALA A 151 1.96 12.86 4.99
CA ALA A 151 0.60 12.51 5.36
C ALA A 151 0.01 13.53 6.36
N LEU A 152 0.77 13.91 7.39
CA LEU A 152 0.33 14.91 8.36
C LEU A 152 0.06 16.27 7.71
N PHE A 153 0.96 16.75 6.84
CA PHE A 153 0.74 18.00 6.11
C PHE A 153 -0.52 17.96 5.25
N LEU A 154 -0.77 16.84 4.56
CA LEU A 154 -1.97 16.66 3.75
C LEU A 154 -3.25 16.61 4.60
N VAL A 155 -3.22 15.92 5.73
CA VAL A 155 -4.36 15.85 6.67
C VAL A 155 -4.67 17.24 7.22
N PHE A 156 -3.67 17.97 7.72
CA PHE A 156 -3.88 19.33 8.22
C PHE A 156 -4.35 20.28 7.12
N GLY A 157 -3.77 20.18 5.92
CA GLY A 157 -4.21 20.95 4.76
C GLY A 157 -5.66 20.65 4.37
N ALA A 158 -6.06 19.38 4.39
CA ALA A 158 -7.43 18.95 4.11
C ALA A 158 -8.44 19.48 5.16
N ILE A 159 -8.09 19.44 6.46
CA ILE A 159 -8.91 20.01 7.51
C ILE A 159 -9.09 21.52 7.31
N ARG A 160 -8.00 22.25 7.08
CA ARG A 160 -8.05 23.69 6.83
C ARG A 160 -8.88 24.06 5.60
N LEU A 161 -8.78 23.26 4.54
CA LEU A 161 -9.56 23.49 3.34
C LEU A 161 -11.05 23.21 3.57
N ASN A 162 -11.39 22.16 4.27
CA ASN A 162 -12.77 21.86 4.67
C ASN A 162 -13.37 23.00 5.49
N ASP A 163 -12.62 23.54 6.46
CA ASP A 163 -13.04 24.66 7.30
C ASP A 163 -13.24 25.95 6.48
N ALA A 164 -12.29 26.24 5.56
CA ALA A 164 -12.36 27.44 4.71
C ALA A 164 -13.54 27.42 3.73
N VAL A 165 -13.92 26.24 3.24
CA VAL A 165 -15.03 26.06 2.28
C VAL A 165 -16.36 25.86 3.00
N GLY A 166 -16.34 25.59 4.32
CA GLY A 166 -17.54 25.35 5.13
C GLY A 166 -18.26 24.02 4.83
N ARG A 167 -17.59 23.09 4.13
CA ARG A 167 -18.12 21.76 3.82
C ARG A 167 -17.00 20.72 3.82
N ARG A 168 -17.36 19.46 4.11
CA ARG A 168 -16.42 18.34 4.07
C ARG A 168 -16.18 17.92 2.61
N ILE A 169 -15.04 18.33 2.03
CA ILE A 169 -14.57 17.91 0.71
C ILE A 169 -13.67 16.67 0.87
N PHE A 170 -12.78 16.69 1.87
CA PHE A 170 -11.86 15.59 2.17
C PHE A 170 -12.29 14.88 3.44
N PHE A 171 -12.40 13.57 3.36
CA PHE A 171 -12.59 12.71 4.51
C PHE A 171 -11.22 12.34 5.09
N VAL A 172 -11.00 12.71 6.36
CA VAL A 172 -9.71 12.51 7.06
C VAL A 172 -9.73 11.29 7.97
N THR A 173 -10.92 10.79 8.28
CA THR A 173 -11.13 9.64 9.17
C THR A 173 -12.20 8.72 8.59
N GLY A 174 -12.08 7.43 8.92
CA GLY A 174 -13.00 6.40 8.44
C GLY A 174 -12.69 5.95 7.01
N SER A 175 -13.33 4.89 6.61
CA SER A 175 -13.22 4.28 5.27
C SER A 175 -14.56 4.29 4.53
N SER A 176 -15.65 4.62 5.24
CA SER A 176 -17.00 4.78 4.68
C SER A 176 -17.88 5.57 5.65
N SER A 177 -18.94 6.14 5.13
CA SER A 177 -19.98 6.81 5.91
C SER A 177 -21.06 5.80 6.34
N PRO A 178 -21.60 5.88 7.57
CA PRO A 178 -22.49 4.85 8.14
C PRO A 178 -23.83 4.70 7.44
N ASP A 179 -24.36 5.74 6.80
CA ASP A 179 -25.73 5.77 6.29
C ASP A 179 -25.85 5.68 4.77
N VAL A 180 -24.77 5.28 4.07
CA VAL A 180 -24.74 5.22 2.62
C VAL A 180 -25.23 3.86 2.14
N THR A 181 -26.34 3.84 1.37
CA THR A 181 -26.92 2.64 0.79
C THR A 181 -27.07 2.76 -0.72
N GLY A 182 -26.86 1.64 -1.44
CA GLY A 182 -26.92 1.60 -2.90
C GLY A 182 -25.54 1.64 -3.56
N PHE A 183 -25.37 0.85 -4.62
CA PHE A 183 -24.08 0.59 -5.27
C PHE A 183 -23.30 1.88 -5.65
N TRP A 184 -23.96 2.82 -6.33
CA TRP A 184 -23.30 4.04 -6.80
C TRP A 184 -22.97 5.01 -5.68
N ALA A 185 -23.86 5.08 -4.67
CA ALA A 185 -23.60 5.91 -3.49
C ALA A 185 -22.44 5.37 -2.67
N THR A 186 -22.41 4.06 -2.42
CA THR A 186 -21.30 3.40 -1.70
C THR A 186 -19.98 3.55 -2.47
N LEU A 187 -19.97 3.36 -3.78
CA LEU A 187 -18.78 3.55 -4.60
C LEU A 187 -18.27 5.00 -4.51
N GLY A 188 -19.15 5.98 -4.62
CA GLY A 188 -18.80 7.40 -4.49
C GLY A 188 -18.24 7.75 -3.11
N ASP A 189 -18.86 7.23 -2.05
CA ASP A 189 -18.41 7.42 -0.67
C ASP A 189 -17.04 6.79 -0.42
N THR A 190 -16.83 5.55 -0.85
CA THR A 190 -15.52 4.87 -0.76
C THR A 190 -14.43 5.64 -1.48
N LEU A 191 -14.70 6.08 -2.72
CA LEU A 191 -13.73 6.89 -3.47
C LEU A 191 -13.42 8.22 -2.79
N ALA A 192 -14.41 8.86 -2.17
CA ALA A 192 -14.20 10.11 -1.41
C ALA A 192 -13.31 9.89 -0.16
N HIS A 193 -13.48 8.77 0.55
CA HIS A 193 -12.63 8.42 1.69
C HIS A 193 -11.22 8.00 1.26
N LEU A 194 -11.07 7.33 0.12
CA LEU A 194 -9.79 6.94 -0.44
C LEU A 194 -9.02 8.11 -1.08
N LEU A 195 -9.66 9.23 -1.38
CA LEU A 195 -9.07 10.32 -2.14
C LEU A 195 -7.81 10.89 -1.48
N LEU A 196 -7.90 11.27 -0.21
CA LEU A 196 -6.78 11.89 0.52
C LEU A 196 -5.58 10.96 0.68
N PRO A 197 -5.72 9.70 1.16
CA PRO A 197 -4.61 8.78 1.24
C PRO A 197 -4.05 8.39 -0.15
N THR A 198 -4.90 8.30 -1.17
CA THR A 198 -4.44 8.07 -2.56
C THR A 198 -3.58 9.22 -3.06
N ILE A 199 -3.97 10.47 -2.83
CA ILE A 199 -3.16 11.63 -3.18
C ILE A 199 -1.80 11.56 -2.48
N CYS A 200 -1.78 11.26 -1.17
CA CYS A 200 -0.54 11.15 -0.41
C CYS A 200 0.41 10.11 -1.00
N LEU A 201 -0.07 8.91 -1.20
CA LEU A 201 0.74 7.81 -1.75
C LEU A 201 1.15 8.08 -3.20
N THR A 202 0.29 8.71 -4.00
CA THR A 202 0.60 9.06 -5.39
C THR A 202 1.67 10.12 -5.47
N VAL A 203 1.57 11.21 -4.67
CA VAL A 203 2.54 12.31 -4.65
C VAL A 203 3.93 11.85 -4.22
N LEU A 204 4.02 10.89 -3.32
CA LEU A 204 5.30 10.32 -2.93
C LEU A 204 5.76 9.18 -3.86
N GLY A 205 4.81 8.41 -4.38
CA GLY A 205 5.07 7.24 -5.23
C GLY A 205 5.54 7.57 -6.65
N TYR A 206 5.03 8.67 -7.26
CA TYR A 206 5.37 9.01 -8.64
C TYR A 206 6.86 9.32 -8.84
N VAL A 207 7.55 9.77 -7.79
CA VAL A 207 8.93 10.26 -7.87
C VAL A 207 9.89 9.21 -8.41
N GLY A 208 9.81 7.98 -7.89
CA GLY A 208 10.64 6.88 -8.35
C GLY A 208 10.44 6.57 -9.84
N TYR A 209 9.18 6.55 -10.27
CA TYR A 209 8.84 6.32 -11.69
C TYR A 209 9.28 7.47 -12.60
N HIS A 210 9.15 8.73 -12.13
CA HIS A 210 9.60 9.93 -12.85
C HIS A 210 11.11 9.88 -13.10
N LEU A 211 11.91 9.73 -12.06
CA LEU A 211 13.37 9.74 -12.18
C LEU A 211 13.88 8.56 -13.01
N THR A 212 13.32 7.36 -12.80
CA THR A 212 13.69 6.15 -13.55
C THR A 212 13.33 6.29 -15.03
N GLN A 213 12.08 6.69 -15.35
CA GLN A 213 11.65 6.84 -16.74
C GLN A 213 12.42 7.91 -17.48
N ARG A 214 12.71 9.04 -16.81
CA ARG A 214 13.55 10.09 -17.36
C ARG A 214 14.95 9.56 -17.74
N SER A 215 15.62 8.85 -16.84
CA SER A 215 16.94 8.26 -17.09
C SER A 215 16.90 7.30 -18.27
N LEU A 216 16.00 6.32 -18.23
CA LEU A 216 15.87 5.30 -19.28
C LEU A 216 15.56 5.91 -20.66
N LEU A 217 14.74 6.95 -20.70
CA LEU A 217 14.41 7.61 -21.96
C LEU A 217 15.60 8.42 -22.50
N LEU A 218 16.36 9.11 -21.66
CA LEU A 218 17.56 9.83 -22.05
C LEU A 218 18.63 8.89 -22.63
N ASP A 219 18.85 7.75 -22.03
CA ASP A 219 19.77 6.72 -22.53
C ASP A 219 19.31 6.21 -23.91
N THR A 220 18.01 5.97 -24.05
CA THR A 220 17.43 5.39 -25.28
C THR A 220 17.38 6.41 -26.44
N ILE A 221 17.14 7.70 -26.16
CA ILE A 221 17.09 8.74 -27.20
C ILE A 221 18.42 8.82 -27.97
N ASN A 222 19.53 8.54 -27.33
CA ASN A 222 20.86 8.61 -27.90
C ASN A 222 21.34 7.29 -28.50
N ALA A 223 20.54 6.22 -28.43
CA ALA A 223 20.90 4.90 -28.95
C ALA A 223 20.98 4.87 -30.49
N ASP A 224 21.82 4.00 -31.04
CA ASP A 224 22.11 3.91 -32.47
C ASP A 224 20.87 3.59 -33.31
N PHE A 225 19.95 2.76 -32.81
CA PHE A 225 18.71 2.48 -33.52
C PHE A 225 17.80 3.68 -33.70
N VAL A 226 17.86 4.67 -32.80
CA VAL A 226 17.13 5.94 -32.92
C VAL A 226 17.83 6.85 -33.96
N ARG A 227 19.15 6.85 -33.99
CA ARG A 227 19.93 7.55 -35.02
C ARG A 227 19.63 6.99 -36.39
N THR A 228 19.62 5.66 -36.53
CA THR A 228 19.27 4.99 -37.80
C THR A 228 17.85 5.36 -38.25
N ALA A 229 16.87 5.33 -37.33
CA ALA A 229 15.51 5.72 -37.64
C ALA A 229 15.40 7.19 -38.12
N ARG A 230 16.25 8.07 -37.63
CA ARG A 230 16.34 9.45 -38.12
C ARG A 230 17.01 9.53 -39.50
N ALA A 231 18.04 8.74 -39.74
CA ALA A 231 18.71 8.67 -41.03
C ALA A 231 17.78 8.14 -42.16
N THR A 232 16.76 7.35 -41.80
CA THR A 232 15.72 6.90 -42.76
C THR A 232 14.57 7.89 -42.97
N GLY A 233 14.71 9.16 -42.45
CA GLY A 233 13.81 10.25 -42.76
C GLY A 233 12.76 10.55 -41.64
N LEU A 234 12.81 9.87 -40.51
CA LEU A 234 11.92 10.20 -39.40
C LEU A 234 12.36 11.49 -38.71
N THR A 235 11.39 12.35 -38.38
CA THR A 235 11.66 13.49 -37.51
C THR A 235 12.08 13.04 -36.11
N ARG A 236 12.79 13.89 -35.37
CA ARG A 236 13.21 13.58 -34.00
C ARG A 236 12.05 13.14 -33.12
N ALA A 237 10.91 13.84 -33.18
CA ALA A 237 9.72 13.51 -32.41
C ALA A 237 9.12 12.13 -32.78
N GLN A 238 9.10 11.81 -34.07
CA GLN A 238 8.62 10.51 -34.55
C GLN A 238 9.56 9.38 -34.13
N ALA A 239 10.88 9.55 -34.26
CA ALA A 239 11.87 8.57 -33.85
C ALA A 239 11.79 8.29 -32.33
N VAL A 240 11.68 9.34 -31.53
CA VAL A 240 11.51 9.19 -30.08
C VAL A 240 10.20 8.48 -29.74
N ARG A 241 9.07 8.89 -30.31
CA ARG A 241 7.76 8.30 -29.97
C ARG A 241 7.63 6.86 -30.44
N ARG A 242 8.16 6.50 -31.61
CA ARG A 242 8.02 5.17 -32.20
C ARG A 242 9.04 4.15 -31.65
N HIS A 243 10.25 4.61 -31.34
CA HIS A 243 11.38 3.71 -31.01
C HIS A 243 11.88 3.93 -29.57
N ALA A 244 12.35 5.14 -29.22
CA ALA A 244 12.97 5.39 -27.93
C ALA A 244 11.98 5.18 -26.76
N LEU A 245 10.77 5.73 -26.84
CA LEU A 245 9.76 5.62 -25.80
C LEU A 245 9.35 4.16 -25.56
N ARG A 246 9.11 3.39 -26.62
CA ARG A 246 8.76 1.99 -26.47
C ARG A 246 9.86 1.18 -25.81
N ALA A 247 11.10 1.40 -26.20
CA ALA A 247 12.25 0.71 -25.62
C ALA A 247 12.47 1.07 -24.15
N SER A 248 12.31 2.35 -23.78
CA SER A 248 12.45 2.80 -22.39
C SER A 248 11.29 2.39 -21.47
N LEU A 249 10.10 2.10 -22.01
CA LEU A 249 8.96 1.62 -21.22
C LEU A 249 9.08 0.16 -20.79
N ILE A 250 9.83 -0.68 -21.53
CA ILE A 250 9.97 -2.10 -21.19
C ILE A 250 10.60 -2.31 -19.80
N PRO A 251 11.75 -1.71 -19.46
CA PRO A 251 12.32 -1.81 -18.12
C PRO A 251 11.42 -1.20 -17.05
N THR A 252 10.73 -0.10 -17.37
CA THR A 252 9.78 0.54 -16.44
C THR A 252 8.60 -0.39 -16.14
N ALA A 253 7.99 -1.01 -17.16
CA ALA A 253 6.91 -1.98 -16.98
C ALA A 253 7.37 -3.20 -16.16
N THR A 254 8.60 -3.67 -16.38
CA THR A 254 9.19 -4.75 -15.60
C THR A 254 9.38 -4.34 -14.14
N SER A 255 9.90 -3.14 -13.88
CA SER A 255 10.08 -2.64 -12.52
C SER A 255 8.75 -2.44 -11.79
N VAL A 256 7.69 -1.99 -12.47
CA VAL A 256 6.32 -1.91 -11.92
C VAL A 256 5.81 -3.30 -11.53
N ALA A 257 5.97 -4.30 -12.40
CA ALA A 257 5.53 -5.68 -12.12
C ALA A 257 6.27 -6.29 -10.91
N PHE A 258 7.54 -5.91 -10.71
CA PHE A 258 8.36 -6.39 -9.58
C PHE A 258 8.31 -5.49 -8.35
N SER A 259 7.87 -4.24 -8.44
CA SER A 259 7.81 -3.31 -7.28
C SER A 259 6.80 -3.76 -6.22
N GLY A 260 5.78 -4.51 -6.61
CA GLY A 260 4.92 -5.26 -5.68
C GLY A 260 5.65 -6.36 -4.91
N SER A 261 6.78 -6.86 -5.46
CA SER A 261 7.55 -7.98 -4.90
C SER A 261 8.79 -7.53 -4.10
N SER A 262 9.31 -6.33 -4.31
CA SER A 262 10.62 -5.91 -3.77
C SER A 262 10.55 -5.05 -2.50
N ARG A 263 9.39 -4.67 -2.01
CA ARG A 263 9.23 -3.99 -0.71
C ARG A 263 9.44 -4.91 0.51
N THR A 264 9.79 -6.17 0.29
CA THR A 264 10.06 -7.17 1.34
C THR A 264 11.55 -7.47 1.57
N ARG A 265 12.46 -6.58 1.10
CA ARG A 265 13.89 -6.69 1.43
C ARG A 265 14.37 -5.40 2.08
N VAL A 266 14.03 -5.20 3.34
CA VAL A 266 14.84 -4.50 4.35
C VAL A 266 14.70 -5.28 5.65
#